data_6e3037d3460441d46b2d66aaba895c0b
#
_entry.id   6e3037d3460441d46b2d66aaba895c0b
#
_cell.length_a   1.000
_cell.length_b   1.000
_cell.length_c   1.000
_cell.angle_alpha   90.00
_cell.angle_beta   90.00
_cell.angle_gamma   90.00
#
_symmetry.space_group_name_H-M   'P 1'
#
loop_
_entity.id
_entity.type
_entity.pdbx_description
1 polymer ?
#
loop_
_entity_poly.entity_id
_entity_poly.type
_entity_poly.pdbx_seq_one_letter_code
_entity_poly.pdbx_strand_id
1 'polypeptide(L)'
;AASDVYKRQDFSEDTYRVLTAVDAAVMLIDAAKGLEPQTLKLFRVCKARGLPIVTVINKWDRVGREPLELVDEIVNEIQLQPTPLYWPVGIAGDFRGLAHINEDGEADNYIHFIRTAGGSTIAPEEHYDPSGAEAKEGDAWETAVEEAELLAADGALHDQELFEQCVTSPLIFASAMLNFGVHQILDTLCAIAPAPRSRDSDPKAIEASGGANAAIDEVREVTDDFAGVIFKVQAGMDRKHRDNLAFMRVVSGEFDRGMQVTHAQSG
;
A
#
# COMPACT_ATOMS: atom_id res chain seq x y z
N ALA A 1 10.78 11.18 -24.97
CA ALA A 1 11.88 10.27 -24.56
C ALA A 1 12.75 10.87 -23.43
N ALA A 2 13.13 12.18 -23.48
CA ALA A 2 13.93 12.81 -22.42
C ALA A 2 13.16 13.03 -21.10
N SER A 3 11.84 13.25 -21.15
CA SER A 3 11.01 13.47 -19.96
C SER A 3 10.78 12.19 -19.14
N ASP A 4 10.87 11.03 -19.76
CA ASP A 4 10.66 9.72 -19.12
C ASP A 4 11.92 9.26 -18.36
N VAL A 5 13.10 9.62 -18.85
CA VAL A 5 14.38 9.33 -18.18
C VAL A 5 14.52 10.19 -16.91
N TYR A 6 14.09 11.46 -16.96
CA TYR A 6 14.10 12.36 -15.82
C TYR A 6 13.17 11.90 -14.69
N LYS A 7 11.97 11.40 -15.03
CA LYS A 7 11.02 10.82 -14.05
C LYS A 7 11.54 9.55 -13.37
N ARG A 8 12.43 8.79 -14.00
CA ARG A 8 12.98 7.54 -13.45
C ARG A 8 14.20 7.74 -12.52
N GLN A 9 14.90 8.86 -12.63
CA GLN A 9 16.10 9.13 -11.80
C GLN A 9 15.81 9.80 -10.45
N ASP A 10 14.74 10.60 -10.35
CA ASP A 10 14.40 11.33 -9.12
C ASP A 10 13.58 10.54 -8.10
N PHE A 11 13.13 9.33 -8.45
CA PHE A 11 12.24 8.55 -7.57
C PHE A 11 12.93 7.99 -6.31
N SER A 12 14.24 7.88 -6.24
CA SER A 12 14.87 7.14 -5.15
C SER A 12 14.97 7.93 -3.85
N GLU A 13 15.46 9.17 -3.86
CA GLU A 13 15.69 9.92 -2.62
C GLU A 13 14.40 10.46 -2.01
N ASP A 14 13.51 11.02 -2.80
CA ASP A 14 12.21 11.51 -2.33
C ASP A 14 11.34 10.38 -1.82
N THR A 15 11.36 9.21 -2.45
CA THR A 15 10.61 8.03 -1.99
C THR A 15 11.11 7.57 -0.63
N TYR A 16 12.42 7.49 -0.42
CA TYR A 16 12.99 7.11 0.88
C TYR A 16 12.63 8.09 2.00
N ARG A 17 12.55 9.38 1.71
CA ARG A 17 12.11 10.39 2.68
C ARG A 17 10.62 10.24 3.00
N VAL A 18 9.77 10.03 1.99
CA VAL A 18 8.34 9.80 2.22
C VAL A 18 8.09 8.56 3.08
N LEU A 19 8.85 7.47 2.86
CA LEU A 19 8.73 6.26 3.67
C LEU A 19 9.07 6.46 5.16
N THR A 20 9.70 7.56 5.55
CA THR A 20 9.87 7.91 6.97
C THR A 20 8.62 8.52 7.59
N ALA A 21 7.66 8.93 6.79
CA ALA A 21 6.47 9.64 7.23
C ALA A 21 5.18 8.82 7.16
N VAL A 22 5.26 7.54 6.78
CA VAL A 22 4.08 6.67 6.60
C VAL A 22 4.14 5.47 7.55
N ASP A 23 2.99 4.90 7.84
CA ASP A 23 2.84 3.76 8.76
C ASP A 23 2.57 2.44 8.03
N ALA A 24 2.22 2.50 6.75
CA ALA A 24 2.10 1.36 5.84
C ALA A 24 2.41 1.80 4.40
N ALA A 25 2.64 0.87 3.50
CA ALA A 25 2.89 1.10 2.09
C ALA A 25 1.96 0.26 1.21
N VAL A 26 1.52 0.83 0.10
CA VAL A 26 0.88 0.06 -0.99
C VAL A 26 1.91 -0.16 -2.07
N MET A 27 2.20 -1.41 -2.37
CA MET A 27 3.15 -1.78 -3.41
C MET A 27 2.42 -2.27 -4.66
N LEU A 28 2.64 -1.56 -5.77
CA LEU A 28 2.04 -1.91 -7.05
C LEU A 28 2.98 -2.77 -7.87
N ILE A 29 2.51 -3.93 -8.30
CA ILE A 29 3.20 -4.86 -9.21
C ILE A 29 2.44 -4.87 -10.54
N ASP A 30 3.15 -4.81 -11.64
CA ASP A 30 2.59 -4.91 -13.00
C ASP A 30 2.29 -6.38 -13.31
N ALA A 31 1.03 -6.71 -13.66
CA ALA A 31 0.59 -8.07 -13.93
C ALA A 31 1.40 -8.78 -15.03
N ALA A 32 1.92 -8.05 -16.01
CA ALA A 32 2.70 -8.60 -17.11
C ALA A 32 4.20 -8.74 -16.79
N LYS A 33 4.73 -7.81 -15.96
CA LYS A 33 6.16 -7.72 -15.69
C LYS A 33 6.60 -8.41 -14.39
N GLY A 34 5.68 -8.57 -13.45
CA GLY A 34 6.00 -9.06 -12.11
C GLY A 34 6.87 -8.07 -11.34
N LEU A 35 7.81 -8.58 -10.57
CA LEU A 35 8.71 -7.81 -9.72
C LEU A 35 9.86 -7.17 -10.51
N GLU A 36 9.76 -5.88 -10.77
CA GLU A 36 10.87 -5.12 -11.36
C GLU A 36 11.96 -4.82 -10.31
N PRO A 37 13.26 -4.67 -10.70
CA PRO A 37 14.36 -4.43 -9.76
C PRO A 37 14.16 -3.22 -8.85
N GLN A 38 13.45 -2.20 -9.31
CA GLN A 38 13.10 -1.01 -8.52
C GLN A 38 12.09 -1.37 -7.42
N THR A 39 11.08 -2.16 -7.75
CA THR A 39 10.07 -2.64 -6.82
C THR A 39 10.70 -3.49 -5.72
N LEU A 40 11.60 -4.40 -6.09
CA LEU A 40 12.36 -5.21 -5.12
C LEU A 40 13.16 -4.37 -4.13
N LYS A 41 13.80 -3.29 -4.58
CA LYS A 41 14.52 -2.35 -3.69
C LYS A 41 13.58 -1.70 -2.68
N LEU A 42 12.40 -1.25 -3.13
CA LEU A 42 11.41 -0.61 -2.28
C LEU A 42 10.83 -1.58 -1.24
N PHE A 43 10.54 -2.82 -1.62
CA PHE A 43 10.12 -3.86 -0.70
C PHE A 43 11.15 -4.08 0.42
N ARG A 44 12.43 -4.23 0.06
CA ARG A 44 13.52 -4.41 1.03
C ARG A 44 13.63 -3.24 1.99
N VAL A 45 13.45 -2.02 1.51
CA VAL A 45 13.47 -0.82 2.35
C VAL A 45 12.27 -0.76 3.29
N CYS A 46 11.06 -1.06 2.81
CA CYS A 46 9.88 -1.12 3.65
C CYS A 46 10.04 -2.19 4.75
N LYS A 47 10.47 -3.40 4.37
CA LYS A 47 10.72 -4.50 5.31
C LYS A 47 11.81 -4.15 6.35
N ALA A 48 12.93 -3.56 5.93
CA ALA A 48 13.99 -3.13 6.84
C ALA A 48 13.56 -2.03 7.82
N ARG A 49 12.49 -1.29 7.50
CA ARG A 49 11.90 -0.25 8.36
C ARG A 49 10.71 -0.72 9.18
N GLY A 50 10.34 -2.00 9.07
CA GLY A 50 9.13 -2.52 9.72
C GLY A 50 7.85 -1.85 9.22
N LEU A 51 7.79 -1.46 7.93
CA LEU A 51 6.60 -0.90 7.30
C LEU A 51 5.77 -2.02 6.69
N PRO A 52 4.56 -2.30 7.19
CA PRO A 52 3.63 -3.23 6.59
C PRO A 52 3.31 -2.86 5.14
N ILE A 53 3.16 -3.87 4.29
CA ILE A 53 2.94 -3.68 2.86
C ILE A 53 1.65 -4.37 2.43
N VAL A 54 0.77 -3.62 1.79
CA VAL A 54 -0.35 -4.16 1.00
C VAL A 54 0.12 -4.30 -0.44
N THR A 55 0.08 -5.49 -0.98
CA THR A 55 0.50 -5.78 -2.36
C THR A 55 -0.69 -5.72 -3.30
N VAL A 56 -0.55 -4.99 -4.38
CA VAL A 56 -1.57 -4.85 -5.42
C VAL A 56 -0.99 -5.26 -6.78
N ILE A 57 -1.56 -6.29 -7.39
CA ILE A 57 -1.28 -6.65 -8.77
C ILE A 57 -2.14 -5.76 -9.67
N ASN A 58 -1.51 -4.79 -10.30
CA ASN A 58 -2.19 -3.79 -11.12
C ASN A 58 -2.10 -4.13 -12.62
N LYS A 59 -2.99 -3.55 -13.40
CA LYS A 59 -3.14 -3.74 -14.85
C LYS A 59 -3.66 -5.13 -15.23
N TRP A 60 -4.48 -5.73 -14.38
CA TRP A 60 -5.10 -7.02 -14.66
C TRP A 60 -6.05 -7.00 -15.86
N ASP A 61 -6.42 -5.80 -16.33
CA ASP A 61 -7.16 -5.57 -17.57
C ASP A 61 -6.37 -5.87 -18.86
N ARG A 62 -5.07 -6.20 -18.75
CA ARG A 62 -4.18 -6.48 -19.86
C ARG A 62 -3.60 -7.88 -19.76
N VAL A 63 -3.23 -8.44 -20.89
CA VAL A 63 -2.53 -9.73 -20.93
C VAL A 63 -1.31 -9.70 -20.01
N GLY A 64 -1.22 -10.64 -19.13
CA GLY A 64 -0.21 -10.76 -18.10
C GLY A 64 0.12 -12.21 -17.76
N ARG A 65 0.71 -12.41 -16.60
CA ARG A 65 1.09 -13.72 -16.07
C ARG A 65 -0.05 -14.30 -15.23
N GLU A 66 0.02 -15.60 -14.97
CA GLU A 66 -0.94 -16.28 -14.10
C GLU A 66 -0.84 -15.78 -12.64
N PRO A 67 -1.96 -15.76 -11.88
CA PRO A 67 -1.98 -15.22 -10.53
C PRO A 67 -1.01 -15.95 -9.60
N LEU A 68 -1.00 -17.28 -9.61
CA LEU A 68 -0.14 -18.12 -8.77
C LEU A 68 1.35 -17.93 -9.08
N GLU A 69 1.74 -17.72 -10.36
CA GLU A 69 3.12 -17.40 -10.72
C GLU A 69 3.61 -16.10 -10.09
N LEU A 70 2.74 -15.09 -9.99
CA LEU A 70 3.07 -13.81 -9.36
C LEU A 70 3.20 -13.95 -7.83
N VAL A 71 2.36 -14.79 -7.22
CA VAL A 71 2.46 -15.15 -5.80
C VAL A 71 3.80 -15.84 -5.53
N ASP A 72 4.14 -16.85 -6.32
CA ASP A 72 5.41 -17.59 -6.18
C ASP A 72 6.63 -16.67 -6.32
N GLU A 73 6.61 -15.73 -7.27
CA GLU A 73 7.67 -14.74 -7.45
C GLU A 73 7.82 -13.85 -6.21
N ILE A 74 6.72 -13.38 -5.61
CA ILE A 74 6.74 -12.55 -4.41
C ILE A 74 7.33 -13.34 -3.23
N VAL A 75 6.89 -14.57 -3.01
CA VAL A 75 7.42 -15.45 -1.94
C VAL A 75 8.92 -15.67 -2.10
N ASN A 76 9.35 -16.04 -3.31
CA ASN A 76 10.73 -16.41 -3.57
C ASN A 76 11.71 -15.23 -3.52
N GLU A 77 11.32 -14.07 -4.06
CA GLU A 77 12.22 -12.91 -4.20
C GLU A 77 12.24 -12.00 -2.98
N ILE A 78 11.14 -11.93 -2.21
CA ILE A 78 10.99 -10.96 -1.12
C ILE A 78 10.89 -11.65 0.24
N GLN A 79 10.55 -12.95 0.27
CA GLN A 79 10.28 -13.70 1.50
C GLN A 79 9.15 -13.02 2.33
N LEU A 80 8.09 -12.63 1.65
CA LEU A 80 6.88 -12.08 2.20
C LEU A 80 5.73 -12.96 1.73
N GLN A 81 4.91 -13.45 2.64
CA GLN A 81 3.79 -14.33 2.31
C GLN A 81 2.60 -13.46 1.83
N PRO A 82 2.20 -13.53 0.55
CA PRO A 82 0.97 -12.88 0.09
C PRO A 82 -0.24 -13.61 0.67
N THR A 83 -1.20 -12.82 1.18
CA THR A 83 -2.47 -13.34 1.72
C THR A 83 -3.61 -12.74 0.90
N PRO A 84 -4.28 -13.53 0.03
CA PRO A 84 -5.32 -13.02 -0.82
C PRO A 84 -6.51 -12.52 0.00
N LEU A 85 -6.87 -11.24 -0.18
CA LEU A 85 -8.13 -10.69 0.31
C LEU A 85 -9.17 -10.59 -0.81
N TYR A 86 -8.69 -10.36 -2.03
CA TYR A 86 -9.50 -10.31 -3.22
C TYR A 86 -8.77 -11.02 -4.35
N TRP A 87 -9.34 -12.16 -4.80
CA TRP A 87 -8.77 -12.97 -5.86
C TRP A 87 -9.44 -12.68 -7.21
N PRO A 88 -8.71 -12.65 -8.34
CA PRO A 88 -9.29 -12.28 -9.61
C PRO A 88 -10.18 -13.38 -10.17
N VAL A 89 -11.36 -13.02 -10.65
CA VAL A 89 -12.20 -13.88 -11.46
C VAL A 89 -11.96 -13.55 -12.93
N GLY A 90 -11.54 -14.54 -13.69
CA GLY A 90 -10.99 -14.38 -15.02
C GLY A 90 -9.47 -14.16 -15.04
N ILE A 91 -8.89 -14.26 -16.22
CA ILE A 91 -7.44 -14.17 -16.44
C ILE A 91 -6.97 -12.72 -16.68
N ALA A 92 -5.67 -12.49 -16.62
CA ALA A 92 -5.07 -11.22 -17.04
C ALA A 92 -5.43 -10.90 -18.50
N GLY A 93 -6.13 -9.78 -18.71
CA GLY A 93 -6.72 -9.39 -19.99
C GLY A 93 -8.23 -9.64 -20.11
N ASP A 94 -8.79 -10.54 -19.29
CA ASP A 94 -10.23 -10.78 -19.16
C ASP A 94 -10.65 -10.62 -17.68
N PHE A 95 -10.41 -9.45 -17.13
CA PHE A 95 -10.73 -9.12 -15.73
C PHE A 95 -12.24 -8.91 -15.57
N ARG A 96 -12.95 -9.88 -15.01
CA ARG A 96 -14.41 -9.88 -14.85
C ARG A 96 -14.84 -9.34 -13.49
N GLY A 97 -14.08 -9.66 -12.43
CA GLY A 97 -14.39 -9.25 -11.09
C GLY A 97 -13.40 -9.81 -10.08
N LEU A 98 -13.78 -9.71 -8.81
CA LEU A 98 -13.01 -10.18 -7.66
C LEU A 98 -13.84 -11.10 -6.78
N ALA A 99 -13.29 -12.24 -6.41
CA ALA A 99 -13.75 -13.05 -5.31
C ALA A 99 -13.19 -12.47 -4.00
N HIS A 100 -14.03 -12.11 -3.05
CA HIS A 100 -13.62 -11.77 -1.69
C HIS A 100 -13.30 -13.04 -0.94
N ILE A 101 -12.15 -13.10 -0.30
CA ILE A 101 -11.68 -14.24 0.50
C ILE A 101 -11.78 -13.85 1.97
N ASN A 102 -12.55 -14.62 2.72
CA ASN A 102 -12.80 -14.42 4.14
C ASN A 102 -11.63 -14.92 5.02
N GLU A 103 -11.76 -14.76 6.32
CA GLU A 103 -10.75 -15.18 7.30
C GLU A 103 -10.49 -16.70 7.33
N ASP A 104 -11.44 -17.50 6.89
CA ASP A 104 -11.32 -18.97 6.79
C ASP A 104 -10.69 -19.40 5.44
N GLY A 105 -10.43 -18.47 4.54
CA GLY A 105 -9.87 -18.71 3.21
C GLY A 105 -10.91 -19.11 2.16
N GLU A 106 -12.20 -18.92 2.44
CA GLU A 106 -13.28 -19.23 1.53
C GLU A 106 -13.72 -18.00 0.73
N ALA A 107 -14.10 -18.20 -0.52
CA ALA A 107 -14.70 -17.16 -1.35
C ALA A 107 -16.17 -16.98 -0.97
N ASP A 108 -16.52 -15.91 -0.26
CA ASP A 108 -17.84 -15.67 0.29
C ASP A 108 -18.69 -14.64 -0.49
N ASN A 109 -18.06 -13.85 -1.36
CA ASN A 109 -18.72 -12.83 -2.17
C ASN A 109 -17.99 -12.63 -3.49
N TYR A 110 -18.74 -12.40 -4.56
CA TYR A 110 -18.22 -12.05 -5.88
C TYR A 110 -18.60 -10.61 -6.24
N ILE A 111 -17.63 -9.80 -6.57
CA ILE A 111 -17.77 -8.43 -7.03
C ILE A 111 -17.53 -8.41 -8.54
N HIS A 112 -18.61 -8.34 -9.31
CA HIS A 112 -18.55 -8.23 -10.75
C HIS A 112 -18.40 -6.78 -11.20
N PHE A 113 -17.44 -6.49 -12.06
CA PHE A 113 -17.20 -5.15 -12.58
C PHE A 113 -17.90 -4.90 -13.91
N ILE A 114 -18.61 -3.80 -13.99
CA ILE A 114 -19.28 -3.37 -15.22
C ILE A 114 -18.39 -2.37 -15.95
N ARG A 115 -17.95 -2.73 -17.15
CA ARG A 115 -17.16 -1.82 -18.00
C ARG A 115 -18.02 -0.66 -18.49
N THR A 116 -17.59 0.56 -18.16
CA THR A 116 -18.20 1.80 -18.66
C THR A 116 -17.28 2.49 -19.66
N ALA A 117 -17.88 3.14 -20.67
CA ALA A 117 -17.10 3.99 -21.58
C ALA A 117 -16.67 5.26 -20.83
N GLY A 118 -15.35 5.44 -20.63
CA GLY A 118 -14.78 6.71 -20.17
C GLY A 118 -14.29 6.77 -18.72
N GLY A 119 -13.50 5.90 -18.28
CA GLY A 119 -12.47 5.83 -17.23
C GLY A 119 -12.34 6.80 -16.04
N SER A 120 -13.27 7.71 -15.78
CA SER A 120 -13.14 8.70 -14.72
C SER A 120 -14.14 8.58 -13.56
N THR A 121 -15.07 7.65 -13.64
CA THR A 121 -16.06 7.37 -12.60
C THR A 121 -15.76 6.04 -11.93
N ILE A 122 -16.17 5.90 -10.67
CA ILE A 122 -16.18 4.60 -9.96
C ILE A 122 -16.86 3.58 -10.89
N ALA A 123 -16.20 2.45 -11.12
CA ALA A 123 -16.79 1.38 -11.93
C ALA A 123 -18.03 0.86 -11.20
N PRO A 124 -19.19 0.72 -11.88
CA PRO A 124 -20.34 0.10 -11.27
C PRO A 124 -20.04 -1.36 -10.92
N GLU A 125 -20.50 -1.82 -9.78
CA GLU A 125 -20.28 -3.14 -9.23
C GLU A 125 -21.61 -3.85 -9.02
N GLU A 126 -21.63 -5.16 -9.28
CA GLU A 126 -22.71 -6.06 -8.91
C GLU A 126 -22.15 -7.11 -7.95
N HIS A 127 -22.88 -7.39 -6.87
CA HIS A 127 -22.46 -8.34 -5.87
C HIS A 127 -23.29 -9.62 -5.95
N TYR A 128 -22.63 -10.76 -5.88
CA TYR A 128 -23.23 -12.07 -5.93
C TYR A 128 -22.72 -12.94 -4.78
N ASP A 129 -23.58 -13.78 -4.24
CA ASP A 129 -23.18 -14.88 -3.39
C ASP A 129 -22.44 -15.96 -4.22
N PRO A 130 -21.77 -16.94 -3.62
CA PRO A 130 -21.04 -17.96 -4.35
C PRO A 130 -21.86 -18.70 -5.40
N SER A 131 -23.14 -19.00 -5.10
CA SER A 131 -24.03 -19.69 -6.05
C SER A 131 -24.40 -18.80 -7.24
N GLY A 132 -24.61 -17.53 -7.02
CA GLY A 132 -24.81 -16.53 -8.08
C GLY A 132 -23.57 -16.29 -8.92
N ALA A 133 -22.40 -16.32 -8.30
CA ALA A 133 -21.11 -16.21 -8.97
C ALA A 133 -20.84 -17.41 -9.89
N GLU A 134 -21.06 -18.62 -9.40
CA GLU A 134 -20.95 -19.87 -10.18
C GLU A 134 -21.92 -19.86 -11.38
N ALA A 135 -23.17 -19.48 -11.17
CA ALA A 135 -24.18 -19.39 -12.22
C ALA A 135 -23.82 -18.34 -13.30
N LYS A 136 -23.10 -17.26 -12.91
CA LYS A 136 -22.73 -16.16 -13.80
C LYS A 136 -21.42 -16.42 -14.55
N GLU A 137 -20.39 -16.91 -13.87
CA GLU A 137 -19.01 -16.99 -14.36
C GLU A 137 -18.57 -18.42 -14.69
N GLY A 138 -19.24 -19.45 -14.14
CA GLY A 138 -18.92 -20.87 -14.38
C GLY A 138 -17.47 -21.21 -14.04
N ASP A 139 -16.77 -21.84 -14.98
CA ASP A 139 -15.38 -22.29 -14.82
C ASP A 139 -14.43 -21.21 -14.30
N ALA A 140 -14.67 -19.93 -14.63
CA ALA A 140 -13.80 -18.86 -14.16
C ALA A 140 -13.95 -18.59 -12.66
N TRP A 141 -15.15 -18.78 -12.12
CA TRP A 141 -15.39 -18.72 -10.68
C TRP A 141 -14.79 -19.93 -9.97
N GLU A 142 -15.04 -21.14 -10.49
CA GLU A 142 -14.50 -22.39 -9.94
C GLU A 142 -12.97 -22.32 -9.85
N THR A 143 -12.30 -21.90 -10.91
CA THR A 143 -10.84 -21.72 -10.92
C THR A 143 -10.36 -20.73 -9.86
N ALA A 144 -11.05 -19.59 -9.72
CA ALA A 144 -10.68 -18.59 -8.71
C ALA A 144 -10.82 -19.11 -7.29
N VAL A 145 -11.88 -19.89 -7.02
CA VAL A 145 -12.11 -20.53 -5.71
C VAL A 145 -11.03 -21.57 -5.43
N GLU A 146 -10.75 -22.48 -6.38
CA GLU A 146 -9.72 -23.52 -6.23
C GLU A 146 -8.33 -22.93 -5.96
N GLU A 147 -7.96 -21.87 -6.68
CA GLU A 147 -6.67 -21.17 -6.45
C GLU A 147 -6.60 -20.52 -5.07
N ALA A 148 -7.69 -19.87 -4.62
CA ALA A 148 -7.74 -19.25 -3.30
C ALA A 148 -7.69 -20.30 -2.17
N GLU A 149 -8.44 -21.40 -2.30
CA GLU A 149 -8.41 -22.53 -1.36
C GLU A 149 -7.04 -23.19 -1.30
N LEU A 150 -6.35 -23.33 -2.42
CA LEU A 150 -4.98 -23.84 -2.48
C LEU A 150 -4.02 -22.98 -1.65
N LEU A 151 -4.10 -21.65 -1.79
CA LEU A 151 -3.29 -20.72 -1.02
C LEU A 151 -3.66 -20.74 0.48
N ALA A 152 -4.95 -20.82 0.80
CA ALA A 152 -5.41 -20.93 2.18
C ALA A 152 -4.93 -22.21 2.84
N ALA A 153 -4.95 -23.35 2.13
CA ALA A 153 -4.42 -24.62 2.61
C ALA A 153 -2.91 -24.58 2.89
N ASP A 154 -2.15 -23.74 2.18
CA ASP A 154 -0.73 -23.48 2.43
C ASP A 154 -0.51 -22.39 3.52
N GLY A 155 -1.57 -21.98 4.20
CA GLY A 155 -1.52 -21.01 5.31
C GLY A 155 -1.46 -19.54 4.88
N ALA A 156 -1.79 -19.22 3.63
CA ALA A 156 -1.83 -17.84 3.13
C ALA A 156 -3.11 -17.12 3.54
N LEU A 157 -3.44 -17.14 4.83
CA LEU A 157 -4.57 -16.43 5.41
C LEU A 157 -4.15 -15.07 5.97
N HIS A 158 -5.06 -14.10 5.92
CA HIS A 158 -4.79 -12.80 6.51
C HIS A 158 -4.77 -12.89 8.04
N ASP A 159 -3.68 -12.39 8.61
CA ASP A 159 -3.52 -12.19 10.05
C ASP A 159 -2.96 -10.78 10.28
N GLN A 160 -3.69 -9.99 11.06
CA GLN A 160 -3.36 -8.58 11.29
C GLN A 160 -2.01 -8.42 12.01
N GLU A 161 -1.69 -9.29 12.95
CA GLU A 161 -0.42 -9.21 13.69
C GLU A 161 0.76 -9.56 12.78
N LEU A 162 0.66 -10.63 11.98
CA LEU A 162 1.69 -11.00 11.01
C LEU A 162 1.86 -9.95 9.91
N PHE A 163 0.78 -9.28 9.49
CA PHE A 163 0.85 -8.15 8.58
C PHE A 163 1.63 -6.98 9.20
N GLU A 164 1.32 -6.62 10.44
CA GLU A 164 2.00 -5.55 11.16
C GLU A 164 3.48 -5.85 11.45
N GLN A 165 3.83 -7.12 11.61
CA GLN A 165 5.20 -7.61 11.75
C GLN A 165 5.95 -7.72 10.41
N CYS A 166 5.34 -7.36 9.28
CA CYS A 166 5.91 -7.48 7.93
C CYS A 166 6.29 -8.92 7.54
N VAL A 167 5.53 -9.91 8.03
CA VAL A 167 5.65 -11.33 7.68
C VAL A 167 4.74 -11.65 6.50
N THR A 168 3.51 -11.14 6.52
CA THR A 168 2.52 -11.31 5.45
C THR A 168 2.23 -10.00 4.72
N SER A 169 1.59 -10.11 3.56
CA SER A 169 1.15 -8.98 2.76
C SER A 169 -0.22 -9.25 2.16
N PRO A 170 -1.27 -8.54 2.59
CA PRO A 170 -2.56 -8.60 1.93
C PRO A 170 -2.43 -8.37 0.43
N LEU A 171 -3.05 -9.25 -0.37
CA LEU A 171 -2.95 -9.25 -1.82
C LEU A 171 -4.29 -8.94 -2.46
N ILE A 172 -4.27 -7.99 -3.40
CA ILE A 172 -5.44 -7.54 -4.16
C ILE A 172 -5.07 -7.40 -5.63
N PHE A 173 -5.96 -7.82 -6.53
CA PHE A 173 -5.83 -7.60 -7.96
C PHE A 173 -6.65 -6.39 -8.40
N ALA A 174 -6.12 -5.59 -9.33
CA ALA A 174 -6.77 -4.35 -9.71
C ALA A 174 -6.43 -3.90 -11.14
N SER A 175 -7.24 -2.99 -11.66
CA SER A 175 -6.93 -2.15 -12.81
C SER A 175 -7.22 -0.69 -12.49
N ALA A 176 -6.19 0.08 -12.19
CA ALA A 176 -6.34 1.52 -11.94
C ALA A 176 -6.86 2.28 -13.18
N MET A 177 -6.62 1.78 -14.40
CA MET A 177 -7.11 2.38 -15.64
C MET A 177 -8.64 2.28 -15.75
N LEU A 178 -9.22 1.15 -15.33
CA LEU A 178 -10.65 0.88 -15.37
C LEU A 178 -11.36 1.21 -14.04
N ASN A 179 -10.62 1.58 -13.00
CA ASN A 179 -11.11 1.68 -11.62
C ASN A 179 -11.64 0.36 -11.03
N PHE A 180 -11.22 -0.78 -11.56
CA PHE A 180 -11.59 -2.09 -11.02
C PHE A 180 -10.71 -2.44 -9.82
N GLY A 181 -11.28 -2.85 -8.71
CA GLY A 181 -10.57 -3.20 -7.47
C GLY A 181 -10.01 -2.02 -6.68
N VAL A 182 -10.12 -0.78 -7.17
CA VAL A 182 -9.58 0.41 -6.47
C VAL A 182 -10.36 0.72 -5.20
N HIS A 183 -11.68 0.55 -5.22
CA HIS A 183 -12.53 0.71 -4.03
C HIS A 183 -12.13 -0.30 -2.95
N GLN A 184 -11.95 -1.56 -3.32
CA GLN A 184 -11.52 -2.63 -2.43
C GLN A 184 -10.15 -2.37 -1.79
N ILE A 185 -9.21 -1.80 -2.55
CA ILE A 185 -7.92 -1.36 -2.00
C ILE A 185 -8.11 -0.28 -0.93
N LEU A 186 -8.96 0.72 -1.18
CA LEU A 186 -9.19 1.81 -0.23
C LEU A 186 -9.90 1.31 1.03
N ASP A 187 -10.90 0.44 0.89
CA ASP A 187 -11.61 -0.16 2.02
C ASP A 187 -10.67 -1.05 2.85
N THR A 188 -9.85 -1.86 2.18
CA THR A 188 -8.81 -2.65 2.85
C THR A 188 -7.87 -1.77 3.65
N LEU A 189 -7.36 -0.68 3.07
CA LEU A 189 -6.49 0.24 3.79
C LEU A 189 -7.17 0.88 5.00
N CYS A 190 -8.45 1.24 4.89
CA CYS A 190 -9.22 1.76 6.02
C CYS A 190 -9.42 0.72 7.13
N ALA A 191 -9.51 -0.57 6.77
CA ALA A 191 -9.73 -1.65 7.72
C ALA A 191 -8.46 -2.10 8.44
N ILE A 192 -7.34 -2.25 7.71
CA ILE A 192 -6.14 -2.94 8.23
C ILE A 192 -4.91 -2.04 8.40
N ALA A 193 -4.92 -0.78 7.88
CA ALA A 193 -3.76 0.08 8.04
C ALA A 193 -3.49 0.34 9.53
N PRO A 194 -2.23 0.18 9.99
CA PRO A 194 -1.91 0.39 11.40
C PRO A 194 -2.13 1.85 11.81
N ALA A 195 -2.51 2.04 13.07
CA ALA A 195 -2.54 3.37 13.67
C ALA A 195 -1.14 4.02 13.66
N PRO A 196 -1.05 5.35 13.73
CA PRO A 196 0.22 6.03 13.89
C PRO A 196 1.01 5.47 15.08
N ARG A 197 2.29 5.12 14.82
CA ARG A 197 3.18 4.54 15.83
C ARG A 197 4.17 5.56 16.35
N SER A 198 4.74 5.29 17.54
CA SER A 198 5.92 5.99 18.05
C SER A 198 7.07 5.97 17.03
N ARG A 199 7.90 6.99 17.06
CA ARG A 199 9.02 7.16 16.12
C ARG A 199 10.32 7.38 16.87
N ASP A 200 11.41 6.87 16.31
CA ASP A 200 12.74 7.19 16.80
C ASP A 200 13.03 8.67 16.64
N SER A 201 13.60 9.27 17.68
CA SER A 201 14.03 10.66 17.64
C SER A 201 15.33 10.78 16.84
N ASP A 202 15.49 11.87 16.06
CA ASP A 202 16.75 12.15 15.36
C ASP A 202 17.87 12.41 16.40
N PRO A 203 18.98 11.64 16.42
CA PRO A 203 20.10 11.86 17.34
C PRO A 203 20.65 13.29 17.33
N LYS A 204 20.61 13.96 16.16
CA LYS A 204 21.03 15.37 16.06
C LYS A 204 20.05 16.33 16.72
N ALA A 205 18.75 16.01 16.72
CA ALA A 205 17.75 16.77 17.45
C ALA A 205 17.94 16.64 18.97
N ILE A 206 18.34 15.46 19.43
CA ILE A 206 18.67 15.19 20.84
C ILE A 206 19.90 16.01 21.27
N GLU A 207 20.95 16.02 20.45
CA GLU A 207 22.17 16.77 20.72
C GLU A 207 21.95 18.29 20.71
N ALA A 208 21.18 18.82 19.75
CA ALA A 208 20.87 20.24 19.62
C ALA A 208 20.01 20.78 20.77
N SER A 209 19.20 19.95 21.42
CA SER A 209 18.42 20.33 22.61
C SER A 209 19.27 20.55 23.86
N GLY A 210 20.62 20.38 23.76
CA GLY A 210 21.59 20.71 24.82
C GLY A 210 21.55 19.80 26.03
N GLY A 211 20.93 18.63 25.93
CA GLY A 211 20.80 17.68 27.03
C GLY A 211 20.01 18.19 28.23
N ALA A 212 19.50 19.45 28.17
CA ALA A 212 18.78 20.09 29.26
C ALA A 212 17.33 19.61 29.40
N ASN A 213 16.76 19.02 28.35
CA ASN A 213 15.52 18.29 28.44
C ASN A 213 15.84 16.78 28.36
N ALA A 214 15.99 16.16 29.49
CA ALA A 214 16.12 14.74 29.70
C ALA A 214 14.86 13.94 29.24
N ALA A 215 14.04 14.52 28.38
CA ALA A 215 12.77 13.99 27.92
C ALA A 215 12.71 13.76 26.40
N ILE A 216 13.84 13.83 25.69
CA ILE A 216 13.86 13.28 24.33
C ILE A 216 14.30 11.83 24.47
N ASP A 217 13.37 10.97 24.81
CA ASP A 217 13.57 9.54 24.74
C ASP A 217 14.03 9.15 23.34
N GLU A 218 14.85 8.11 23.22
CA GLU A 218 15.30 7.57 21.95
C GLU A 218 14.12 7.25 21.00
N VAL A 219 12.96 6.96 21.58
CA VAL A 219 11.68 6.75 20.90
C VAL A 219 10.70 7.85 21.32
N ARG A 220 10.17 8.58 20.35
CA ARG A 220 9.10 9.56 20.60
C ARG A 220 7.76 8.85 20.63
N GLU A 221 7.17 8.76 21.81
CA GLU A 221 5.82 8.24 22.00
C GLU A 221 4.75 9.21 21.48
N VAL A 222 3.58 8.69 21.16
CA VAL A 222 2.40 9.50 20.82
C VAL A 222 1.81 10.06 22.10
N THR A 223 1.95 11.36 22.30
CA THR A 223 1.48 12.10 23.49
C THR A 223 0.65 13.30 23.05
N ASP A 224 0.11 14.07 24.01
CA ASP A 224 -0.61 15.32 23.75
C ASP A 224 0.33 16.48 23.34
N ASP A 225 1.62 16.35 23.61
CA ASP A 225 2.62 17.35 23.21
C ASP A 225 2.91 17.26 21.70
N PHE A 226 2.86 18.42 21.04
CA PHE A 226 3.13 18.49 19.61
C PHE A 226 4.56 18.08 19.28
N ALA A 227 4.67 17.14 18.35
CA ALA A 227 5.90 16.83 17.64
C ALA A 227 5.61 16.51 16.17
N GLY A 228 6.45 17.01 15.26
CA GLY A 228 6.31 16.79 13.82
C GLY A 228 7.66 16.66 13.12
N VAL A 229 7.64 15.94 12.00
CA VAL A 229 8.80 15.73 11.14
C VAL A 229 8.50 16.27 9.75
N ILE A 230 9.35 17.17 9.26
CA ILE A 230 9.28 17.65 7.86
C ILE A 230 10.00 16.61 6.99
N PHE A 231 9.25 15.94 6.13
CA PHE A 231 9.78 14.91 5.25
C PHE A 231 9.96 15.38 3.80
N LYS A 232 9.32 16.48 3.42
CA LYS A 232 9.44 17.07 2.07
C LYS A 232 9.28 18.57 2.10
N VAL A 233 10.10 19.26 1.32
CA VAL A 233 9.94 20.70 1.01
C VAL A 233 9.87 20.85 -0.49
N GLN A 234 8.80 21.48 -0.98
CA GLN A 234 8.58 21.70 -2.41
C GLN A 234 8.48 23.20 -2.71
N ALA A 235 9.34 23.67 -3.61
CA ALA A 235 9.32 25.04 -4.11
C ALA A 235 8.39 25.17 -5.31
N GLY A 236 7.81 26.36 -5.50
CA GLY A 236 7.15 26.76 -6.75
C GLY A 236 5.85 26.00 -7.08
N MET A 237 5.11 25.53 -6.10
CA MET A 237 3.78 24.92 -6.32
C MET A 237 2.76 25.93 -6.83
N ASP A 238 2.84 27.17 -6.39
CA ASP A 238 2.06 28.28 -6.96
C ASP A 238 2.98 29.18 -7.80
N ARG A 239 2.66 29.32 -9.09
CA ARG A 239 3.44 30.20 -10.00
C ARG A 239 3.38 31.68 -9.62
N LYS A 240 2.44 32.08 -8.78
CA LYS A 240 2.26 33.46 -8.32
C LYS A 240 2.99 33.76 -7.01
N HIS A 241 3.40 32.75 -6.28
CA HIS A 241 4.09 32.86 -4.99
C HIS A 241 5.44 32.14 -5.04
N ARG A 242 6.46 32.77 -4.45
CA ARG A 242 7.81 32.18 -4.32
C ARG A 242 7.98 31.32 -3.07
N ASP A 243 6.86 31.03 -2.39
CA ASP A 243 6.89 30.32 -1.12
C ASP A 243 7.20 28.84 -1.33
N ASN A 244 7.87 28.26 -0.36
CA ASN A 244 8.12 26.84 -0.28
C ASN A 244 7.02 26.20 0.57
N LEU A 245 6.50 25.07 0.12
CA LEU A 245 5.57 24.26 0.87
C LEU A 245 6.33 23.16 1.60
N ALA A 246 6.24 23.14 2.92
CA ALA A 246 6.77 22.06 3.74
C ALA A 246 5.66 21.05 4.07
N PHE A 247 5.93 19.79 3.80
CA PHE A 247 5.05 18.67 4.17
C PHE A 247 5.56 18.10 5.48
N MET A 248 4.71 18.15 6.49
CA MET A 248 5.02 17.69 7.83
C MET A 248 4.12 16.53 8.24
N ARG A 249 4.73 15.49 8.77
CA ARG A 249 4.02 14.45 9.50
C ARG A 249 3.91 14.91 10.97
N VAL A 250 2.70 15.05 11.47
CA VAL A 250 2.45 15.18 12.92
C VAL A 250 2.63 13.79 13.54
N VAL A 251 3.57 13.67 14.46
CA VAL A 251 3.90 12.41 15.14
C VAL A 251 3.12 12.31 16.47
N SER A 252 2.95 13.42 17.17
CA SER A 252 2.16 13.49 18.41
C SER A 252 1.55 14.88 18.57
N GLY A 253 0.51 14.97 19.39
CA GLY A 253 -0.23 16.20 19.67
C GLY A 253 -0.98 16.74 18.46
N GLU A 254 -1.37 18.01 18.54
CA GLU A 254 -2.11 18.71 17.49
C GLU A 254 -1.30 19.89 16.95
N PHE A 255 -1.51 20.22 15.67
CA PHE A 255 -0.86 21.35 15.01
C PHE A 255 -1.90 22.35 14.50
N ASP A 256 -1.86 23.56 15.03
CA ASP A 256 -2.75 24.64 14.66
C ASP A 256 -2.07 25.73 13.81
N ARG A 257 -2.85 26.38 12.96
CA ARG A 257 -2.38 27.51 12.16
C ARG A 257 -1.93 28.67 13.04
N GLY A 258 -0.68 29.08 12.91
CA GLY A 258 -0.08 30.18 13.67
C GLY A 258 0.55 29.74 14.99
N MET A 259 0.54 28.45 15.31
CA MET A 259 1.24 27.88 16.44
C MET A 259 2.75 28.18 16.34
N GLN A 260 3.36 28.57 17.45
CA GLN A 260 4.80 28.69 17.57
C GLN A 260 5.41 27.33 17.86
N VAL A 261 6.36 26.94 17.05
CA VAL A 261 7.07 25.66 17.21
C VAL A 261 8.56 25.90 17.28
N THR A 262 9.26 25.05 18.02
CA THR A 262 10.73 25.10 18.08
C THR A 262 11.29 24.11 17.06
N HIS A 263 12.20 24.59 16.20
CA HIS A 263 12.94 23.72 15.29
C HIS A 263 14.06 23.02 16.07
N ALA A 264 13.93 21.71 16.30
CA ALA A 264 14.78 20.96 17.21
C ALA A 264 16.29 20.99 16.86
N GLN A 265 16.65 21.19 15.59
CA GLN A 265 18.04 21.20 15.15
C GLN A 265 18.72 22.59 15.29
N SER A 266 17.96 23.67 15.37
CA SER A 266 18.52 25.03 15.41
C SER A 266 18.12 25.84 16.65
N GLY A 267 17.21 25.38 17.46
CA GLY A 267 16.69 26.04 18.64
C GLY A 267 15.60 27.06 18.35
#